data_8971a1228793eb06a9547e0f8b4e3828
#
_entry.id   8971a1228793eb06a9547e0f8b4e3828
#
_cell.length_a   1.000
_cell.length_b   1.000
_cell.length_c   1.000
_cell.angle_alpha   90.00
_cell.angle_beta   90.00
_cell.angle_gamma   90.00
#
_symmetry.space_group_name_H-M   'P 1'
#
loop_
_entity.id
_entity.type
_entity.pdbx_description
1 polymer ?
#
loop_
_entity_poly.entity_id
_entity_poly.type
_entity_poly.pdbx_seq_one_letter_code
_entity_poly.pdbx_strand_id
1 'polypeptide(L)'
;LLNYITGVLPELDVYGIRQMTMEQLFIRLLYEDWDERKYRFHLLEKDDEKNAQKGNREWFHDLELYCAAYEQREISHEEVYLENTKTLLVGHVLINTYLREHPDLSMQSKILMLNEVLYSKYENEVLGKQISYPAKVKKALDKKYASFFGDGKWKTSIYDFYREFLQVQAVAGKEVDIPETSFDVYDLAALAYIYKRIKETDPVREASHVVIDEAQDFGMMAYCCLHYCL
;
A
#
# COMPACT_ATOMS: atom_id res chain seq x y z
N LEU A 1 26.24 -14.42 -16.15
CA LEU A 1 25.03 -14.41 -16.99
C LEU A 1 24.55 -12.96 -17.23
N LEU A 2 24.35 -12.16 -16.19
CA LEU A 2 23.91 -10.76 -16.26
C LEU A 2 24.76 -9.92 -17.23
N ASN A 3 26.09 -9.98 -17.15
CA ASN A 3 27.00 -9.25 -18.01
C ASN A 3 26.93 -9.68 -19.49
N TYR A 4 26.60 -10.95 -19.77
CA TYR A 4 26.44 -11.47 -21.13
C TYR A 4 25.16 -10.94 -21.79
N ILE A 5 24.05 -10.98 -21.07
CA ILE A 5 22.75 -10.51 -21.58
C ILE A 5 22.80 -9.01 -21.86
N THR A 6 23.42 -8.20 -20.99
CA THR A 6 23.57 -6.75 -21.17
C THR A 6 24.32 -6.39 -22.45
N GLY A 7 25.25 -7.24 -22.90
CA GLY A 7 25.99 -7.04 -24.15
C GLY A 7 25.20 -7.43 -25.42
N VAL A 8 24.30 -8.41 -25.33
CA VAL A 8 23.55 -8.95 -26.48
C VAL A 8 22.27 -8.18 -26.78
N LEU A 9 21.60 -7.64 -25.76
CA LEU A 9 20.32 -6.93 -25.94
C LEU A 9 20.38 -5.72 -26.89
N PRO A 10 21.42 -4.86 -26.85
CA PRO A 10 21.56 -3.78 -27.84
C PRO A 10 21.74 -4.27 -29.27
N GLU A 11 22.38 -5.44 -29.46
CA GLU A 11 22.53 -6.06 -30.79
C GLU A 11 21.21 -6.56 -31.39
N LEU A 12 20.20 -6.75 -30.53
CA LEU A 12 18.82 -7.13 -30.88
C LEU A 12 17.86 -5.95 -30.90
N ASP A 13 18.35 -4.69 -30.92
CA ASP A 13 17.56 -3.47 -30.85
C ASP A 13 16.62 -3.38 -29.61
N VAL A 14 16.98 -4.03 -28.52
CA VAL A 14 16.23 -4.04 -27.27
C VAL A 14 16.87 -3.06 -26.28
N TYR A 15 16.20 -1.94 -26.03
CA TYR A 15 16.65 -0.87 -25.16
C TYR A 15 15.74 -0.71 -23.95
N GLY A 16 16.27 -0.11 -22.89
CA GLY A 16 15.47 0.23 -21.69
C GLY A 16 15.22 -0.93 -20.75
N ILE A 17 15.88 -2.08 -20.95
CA ILE A 17 15.81 -3.21 -20.00
C ILE A 17 16.65 -2.89 -18.77
N ARG A 18 16.02 -3.08 -17.60
CA ARG A 18 16.69 -3.00 -16.30
C ARG A 18 16.88 -4.42 -15.77
N GLN A 19 18.10 -4.74 -15.40
CA GLN A 19 18.44 -6.02 -14.76
C GLN A 19 18.73 -5.76 -13.28
N MET A 20 18.09 -6.53 -12.42
CA MET A 20 18.25 -6.43 -10.97
C MET A 20 17.88 -7.75 -10.30
N THR A 21 18.28 -7.93 -9.04
CA THR A 21 17.80 -9.06 -8.24
C THR A 21 16.35 -8.79 -7.75
N MET A 22 15.71 -9.83 -7.24
CA MET A 22 14.34 -9.70 -6.68
C MET A 22 14.33 -8.74 -5.48
N GLU A 23 15.34 -8.81 -4.63
CA GLU A 23 15.50 -7.90 -3.48
C GLU A 23 15.63 -6.44 -3.93
N GLN A 24 16.47 -6.19 -4.94
CA GLN A 24 16.66 -4.85 -5.50
C GLN A 24 15.35 -4.32 -6.12
N LEU A 25 14.55 -5.18 -6.73
CA LEU A 25 13.25 -4.79 -7.27
C LEU A 25 12.29 -4.37 -6.15
N PHE A 26 12.15 -5.16 -5.10
CA PHE A 26 11.30 -4.79 -3.96
C PHE A 26 11.79 -3.54 -3.24
N ILE A 27 13.10 -3.40 -3.02
CA ILE A 27 13.69 -2.17 -2.46
C ILE A 27 13.33 -0.95 -3.30
N ARG A 28 13.40 -1.07 -4.61
CA ARG A 28 13.04 0.01 -5.53
C ARG A 28 11.55 0.40 -5.40
N LEU A 29 10.67 -0.57 -5.16
CA LEU A 29 9.24 -0.33 -4.96
C LEU A 29 8.90 0.33 -3.61
N LEU A 30 9.86 0.40 -2.68
CA LEU A 30 9.72 1.11 -1.40
C LEU A 30 10.02 2.61 -1.52
N TYR A 31 10.62 3.05 -2.61
CA TYR A 31 10.96 4.45 -2.86
C TYR A 31 11.68 5.11 -1.68
N GLU A 32 11.13 6.23 -1.16
CA GLU A 32 11.70 6.99 -0.04
C GLU A 32 11.64 6.26 1.31
N ASP A 33 10.85 5.18 1.42
CA ASP A 33 10.78 4.40 2.65
C ASP A 33 12.00 3.50 2.86
N TRP A 34 12.83 3.28 1.84
CA TRP A 34 14.08 2.57 1.99
C TRP A 34 15.25 3.52 2.21
N ASP A 35 15.86 3.47 3.41
CA ASP A 35 17.10 4.20 3.72
C ASP A 35 18.27 3.21 3.81
N GLU A 36 19.14 3.23 2.79
CA GLU A 36 20.33 2.36 2.71
C GLU A 36 21.33 2.55 3.86
N ARG A 37 21.28 3.66 4.59
CA ARG A 37 22.11 3.89 5.77
C ARG A 37 21.58 3.16 6.99
N LYS A 38 20.29 2.88 7.04
CA LYS A 38 19.59 2.26 8.15
C LYS A 38 19.29 0.78 7.90
N TYR A 39 18.90 0.44 6.68
CA TYR A 39 18.38 -0.87 6.33
C TYR A 39 19.35 -1.64 5.43
N ARG A 40 19.32 -2.96 5.55
CA ARG A 40 20.09 -3.90 4.75
C ARG A 40 19.18 -5.04 4.32
N PHE A 41 19.55 -5.72 3.26
CA PHE A 41 18.98 -7.01 2.93
C PHE A 41 20.03 -8.11 3.13
N HIS A 42 19.55 -9.31 3.36
CA HIS A 42 20.36 -10.52 3.41
C HIS A 42 19.70 -11.63 2.60
N LEU A 43 20.50 -12.58 2.14
CA LEU A 43 19.99 -13.76 1.46
C LEU A 43 19.44 -14.72 2.50
N LEU A 44 18.27 -15.32 2.22
CA LEU A 44 17.71 -16.36 3.06
C LEU A 44 18.60 -17.61 2.94
N GLU A 45 19.01 -18.15 4.08
CA GLU A 45 19.80 -19.39 4.12
C GLU A 45 18.90 -20.57 3.74
N LYS A 46 19.45 -21.55 2.98
CA LYS A 46 18.67 -22.71 2.49
C LYS A 46 18.13 -23.59 3.62
N ASP A 47 18.78 -23.56 4.77
CA ASP A 47 18.43 -24.37 5.94
C ASP A 47 17.54 -23.61 6.95
N ASP A 48 17.16 -22.39 6.65
CA ASP A 48 16.28 -21.58 7.48
C ASP A 48 14.79 -21.95 7.27
N GLU A 49 14.42 -23.13 7.76
CA GLU A 49 13.03 -23.61 7.69
C GLU A 49 12.04 -22.67 8.39
N LYS A 50 12.49 -22.00 9.46
CA LYS A 50 11.67 -21.07 10.21
C LYS A 50 11.21 -19.87 9.36
N ASN A 51 12.12 -19.23 8.66
CA ASN A 51 11.80 -18.09 7.81
C ASN A 51 11.30 -18.49 6.41
N ALA A 52 11.63 -19.72 5.94
CA ALA A 52 11.17 -20.23 4.66
C ALA A 52 9.63 -20.28 4.53
N GLN A 53 8.89 -20.43 5.66
CA GLN A 53 7.43 -20.40 5.65
C GLN A 53 6.86 -19.07 5.17
N LYS A 54 7.60 -17.96 5.27
CA LYS A 54 7.21 -16.66 4.71
C LYS A 54 7.05 -16.68 3.18
N GLY A 55 7.71 -17.64 2.51
CA GLY A 55 7.61 -17.83 1.05
C GLY A 55 6.29 -18.43 0.57
N ASN A 56 5.43 -18.93 1.44
CA ASN A 56 4.21 -19.63 1.08
C ASN A 56 3.08 -18.67 0.65
N ARG A 57 2.19 -19.17 -0.22
CA ARG A 57 0.99 -18.44 -0.63
C ARG A 57 0.05 -18.14 0.54
N GLU A 58 0.00 -19.02 1.52
CA GLU A 58 -0.80 -18.82 2.73
C GLU A 58 -0.32 -17.61 3.52
N TRP A 59 1.00 -17.40 3.60
CA TRP A 59 1.57 -16.23 4.23
C TRP A 59 1.15 -14.91 3.56
N PHE A 60 1.14 -14.90 2.23
CA PHE A 60 0.61 -13.76 1.48
C PHE A 60 -0.87 -13.52 1.81
N HIS A 61 -1.68 -14.58 1.85
CA HIS A 61 -3.10 -14.45 2.17
C HIS A 61 -3.33 -13.90 3.58
N ASP A 62 -2.55 -14.33 4.57
CA ASP A 62 -2.61 -13.78 5.93
C ASP A 62 -2.26 -12.29 5.96
N LEU A 63 -1.23 -11.88 5.19
CA LEU A 63 -0.86 -10.46 5.07
C LEU A 63 -1.97 -9.66 4.37
N GLU A 64 -2.56 -10.20 3.32
CA GLU A 64 -3.68 -9.59 2.60
C GLU A 64 -4.87 -9.35 3.52
N LEU A 65 -5.25 -10.36 4.30
CA LEU A 65 -6.33 -10.25 5.29
C LEU A 65 -6.02 -9.24 6.39
N TYR A 66 -4.78 -9.21 6.85
CA TYR A 66 -4.33 -8.26 7.87
C TYR A 66 -4.43 -6.81 7.37
N CYS A 67 -3.95 -6.54 6.14
CA CYS A 67 -4.08 -5.23 5.51
C CYS A 67 -5.54 -4.85 5.28
N ALA A 68 -6.39 -5.78 4.82
CA ALA A 68 -7.81 -5.53 4.58
C ALA A 68 -8.56 -5.19 5.88
N ALA A 69 -8.27 -5.90 6.98
CA ALA A 69 -8.86 -5.63 8.29
C ALA A 69 -8.43 -4.26 8.83
N TYR A 70 -7.16 -3.89 8.62
CA TYR A 70 -6.65 -2.56 8.96
C TYR A 70 -7.37 -1.46 8.17
N GLU A 71 -7.49 -1.62 6.85
CA GLU A 71 -8.18 -0.69 5.96
C GLU A 71 -9.63 -0.46 6.38
N GLN A 72 -10.37 -1.54 6.70
CA GLN A 72 -11.76 -1.45 7.17
C GLN A 72 -11.90 -0.71 8.51
N ARG A 73 -10.89 -0.79 9.37
CA ARG A 73 -10.89 -0.08 10.66
C ARG A 73 -10.55 1.39 10.51
N GLU A 74 -9.61 1.72 9.62
CA GLU A 74 -9.09 3.09 9.47
C GLU A 74 -10.00 3.97 8.61
N ILE A 75 -10.68 3.43 7.61
CA ILE A 75 -11.63 4.19 6.80
C ILE A 75 -12.98 4.27 7.52
N SER A 76 -13.40 5.47 7.89
CA SER A 76 -14.72 5.67 8.49
C SER A 76 -15.84 5.30 7.51
N HIS A 77 -16.82 4.55 8.01
CA HIS A 77 -18.05 4.22 7.30
C HIS A 77 -19.24 5.07 7.77
N GLU A 78 -19.01 6.11 8.58
CA GLU A 78 -20.07 6.96 9.11
C GLU A 78 -20.68 7.83 8.02
N GLU A 79 -22.00 8.04 8.13
CA GLU A 79 -22.72 8.98 7.28
C GLU A 79 -22.34 10.42 7.62
N VAL A 80 -22.12 11.21 6.61
CA VAL A 80 -21.69 12.62 6.77
C VAL A 80 -22.81 13.55 6.36
N TYR A 81 -23.22 14.40 7.26
CA TYR A 81 -24.27 15.40 7.06
C TYR A 81 -23.70 16.81 7.00
N LEU A 82 -24.40 17.68 6.28
CA LEU A 82 -24.10 19.12 6.30
C LEU A 82 -24.38 19.66 7.70
N GLU A 83 -23.40 20.37 8.26
CA GLU A 83 -23.44 20.90 9.64
C GLU A 83 -24.74 21.64 9.96
N ASN A 84 -25.32 21.30 11.10
CA ASN A 84 -26.60 21.86 11.60
C ASN A 84 -27.80 21.64 10.66
N THR A 85 -27.75 20.66 9.78
CA THR A 85 -28.83 20.29 8.88
C THR A 85 -29.09 18.79 8.86
N LYS A 86 -30.18 18.36 8.22
CA LYS A 86 -30.46 16.94 7.94
C LYS A 86 -30.06 16.53 6.52
N THR A 87 -29.26 17.36 5.82
CA THR A 87 -28.85 17.08 4.46
C THR A 87 -27.69 16.08 4.49
N LEU A 88 -27.93 14.88 3.98
CA LEU A 88 -26.91 13.85 3.82
C LEU A 88 -25.97 14.24 2.68
N LEU A 89 -24.68 14.38 2.96
CA LEU A 89 -23.64 14.62 1.97
C LEU A 89 -23.10 13.29 1.42
N VAL A 90 -22.70 12.39 2.30
CA VAL A 90 -22.15 11.08 1.95
C VAL A 90 -22.76 10.02 2.87
N GLY A 91 -23.38 9.01 2.30
CA GLY A 91 -23.98 7.90 3.04
C GLY A 91 -23.25 6.58 2.83
N HIS A 92 -23.55 5.57 3.64
CA HIS A 92 -22.94 4.24 3.62
C HIS A 92 -22.90 3.59 2.23
N VAL A 93 -24.00 3.69 1.46
CA VAL A 93 -24.08 3.07 0.13
C VAL A 93 -23.03 3.68 -0.80
N LEU A 94 -22.86 4.98 -0.74
CA LEU A 94 -21.90 5.69 -1.58
C LEU A 94 -20.46 5.32 -1.16
N ILE A 95 -20.13 5.33 0.14
CA ILE A 95 -18.81 4.94 0.64
C ILE A 95 -18.48 3.52 0.17
N ASN A 96 -19.37 2.56 0.43
CA ASN A 96 -19.14 1.16 0.07
C ASN A 96 -19.04 0.96 -1.44
N THR A 97 -19.77 1.72 -2.23
CA THR A 97 -19.68 1.66 -3.70
C THR A 97 -18.31 2.15 -4.16
N TYR A 98 -17.85 3.29 -3.69
CA TYR A 98 -16.53 3.81 -4.05
C TYR A 98 -15.38 2.87 -3.64
N LEU A 99 -15.43 2.32 -2.44
CA LEU A 99 -14.40 1.37 -1.97
C LEU A 99 -14.37 0.09 -2.82
N ARG A 100 -15.52 -0.38 -3.25
CA ARG A 100 -15.65 -1.58 -4.09
C ARG A 100 -15.23 -1.35 -5.55
N GLU A 101 -15.51 -0.17 -6.10
CA GLU A 101 -15.19 0.18 -7.49
C GLU A 101 -13.71 0.50 -7.70
N HIS A 102 -12.98 0.76 -6.64
CA HIS A 102 -11.55 1.10 -6.68
C HIS A 102 -10.70 0.13 -5.82
N PRO A 103 -10.73 -1.18 -6.10
CA PRO A 103 -10.00 -2.18 -5.31
C PRO A 103 -8.47 -1.99 -5.39
N ASP A 104 -7.98 -1.45 -6.51
CA ASP A 104 -6.55 -1.30 -6.81
C ASP A 104 -5.93 -0.03 -6.18
N LEU A 105 -6.76 0.87 -5.65
CA LEU A 105 -6.25 2.02 -4.94
C LEU A 105 -5.76 1.64 -3.54
N SER A 106 -4.68 2.28 -3.11
CA SER A 106 -4.23 2.17 -1.72
C SER A 106 -5.26 2.74 -0.74
N MET A 107 -5.15 2.35 0.52
CA MET A 107 -6.00 2.91 1.59
C MET A 107 -5.93 4.44 1.63
N GLN A 108 -4.73 5.03 1.52
CA GLN A 108 -4.55 6.48 1.53
C GLN A 108 -5.18 7.15 0.31
N SER A 109 -5.04 6.58 -0.87
CA SER A 109 -5.70 7.07 -2.09
C SER A 109 -7.23 7.01 -1.99
N LYS A 110 -7.79 5.96 -1.38
CA LYS A 110 -9.23 5.85 -1.09
C LYS A 110 -9.71 6.94 -0.14
N ILE A 111 -8.94 7.21 0.93
CA ILE A 111 -9.23 8.30 1.89
C ILE A 111 -9.24 9.66 1.17
N LEU A 112 -8.24 9.94 0.35
CA LEU A 112 -8.18 11.20 -0.40
C LEU A 112 -9.35 11.34 -1.36
N MET A 113 -9.68 10.29 -2.11
CA MET A 113 -10.82 10.26 -3.03
C MET A 113 -12.15 10.51 -2.29
N LEU A 114 -12.37 9.85 -1.16
CA LEU A 114 -13.59 10.06 -0.36
C LEU A 114 -13.68 11.49 0.19
N ASN A 115 -12.55 12.09 0.58
CA ASN A 115 -12.50 13.49 1.00
C ASN A 115 -12.86 14.44 -0.15
N GLU A 116 -12.33 14.20 -1.35
CA GLU A 116 -12.65 15.01 -2.54
C GLU A 116 -14.15 14.95 -2.89
N VAL A 117 -14.73 13.75 -2.86
CA VAL A 117 -16.15 13.54 -3.11
C VAL A 117 -17.00 14.26 -2.05
N LEU A 118 -16.64 14.13 -0.77
CA LEU A 118 -17.33 14.78 0.33
C LEU A 118 -17.24 16.30 0.20
N TYR A 119 -16.06 16.83 -0.04
CA TYR A 119 -15.83 18.27 -0.14
C TYR A 119 -16.59 18.89 -1.33
N SER A 120 -16.58 18.23 -2.48
CA SER A 120 -17.35 18.66 -3.65
C SER A 120 -18.85 18.69 -3.38
N LYS A 121 -19.38 17.67 -2.68
CA LYS A 121 -20.82 17.67 -2.30
C LYS A 121 -21.15 18.77 -1.29
N TYR A 122 -20.28 19.01 -0.32
CA TYR A 122 -20.41 20.10 0.63
C TYR A 122 -20.47 21.46 -0.09
N GLU A 123 -19.54 21.75 -0.99
CA GLU A 123 -19.52 23.00 -1.74
C GLU A 123 -20.80 23.17 -2.59
N ASN A 124 -21.21 22.12 -3.30
CA ASN A 124 -22.42 22.14 -4.12
C ASN A 124 -23.70 22.42 -3.31
N GLU A 125 -23.82 21.82 -2.12
CA GLU A 125 -24.96 22.05 -1.22
C GLU A 125 -24.97 23.48 -0.66
N VAL A 126 -23.82 24.01 -0.28
CA VAL A 126 -23.66 25.37 0.21
C VAL A 126 -24.05 26.38 -0.87
N LEU A 127 -23.55 26.19 -2.10
CA LEU A 127 -23.85 27.06 -3.24
C LEU A 127 -25.34 26.94 -3.66
N GLY A 128 -25.84 25.71 -3.82
CA GLY A 128 -27.19 25.44 -4.28
C GLY A 128 -28.26 25.99 -3.32
N LYS A 129 -28.02 25.97 -2.02
CA LYS A 129 -28.91 26.52 -0.99
C LYS A 129 -28.59 27.96 -0.63
N GLN A 130 -27.61 28.58 -1.27
CA GLN A 130 -27.15 29.95 -1.01
C GLN A 130 -26.85 30.19 0.50
N ILE A 131 -26.23 29.18 1.15
CA ILE A 131 -25.88 29.27 2.57
C ILE A 131 -24.67 30.18 2.72
N SER A 132 -24.81 31.21 3.56
CA SER A 132 -23.71 32.11 3.91
C SER A 132 -23.22 31.84 5.31
N TYR A 133 -21.96 31.45 5.45
CA TYR A 133 -21.30 31.26 6.75
C TYR A 133 -20.37 32.44 7.06
N PRO A 134 -20.28 32.84 8.34
CA PRO A 134 -19.20 33.72 8.77
C PRO A 134 -17.82 33.14 8.41
N ALA A 135 -16.87 33.98 8.01
CA ALA A 135 -15.58 33.52 7.48
C ALA A 135 -14.85 32.52 8.38
N LYS A 136 -14.92 32.71 9.71
CA LYS A 136 -14.31 31.77 10.68
C LYS A 136 -14.98 30.40 10.69
N VAL A 137 -16.33 30.37 10.58
CA VAL A 137 -17.11 29.13 10.53
C VAL A 137 -16.86 28.42 9.22
N LYS A 138 -16.88 29.16 8.09
CA LYS A 138 -16.57 28.59 6.77
C LYS A 138 -15.22 27.91 6.77
N LYS A 139 -14.17 28.57 7.24
CA LYS A 139 -12.81 28.00 7.32
C LYS A 139 -12.75 26.69 8.14
N ALA A 140 -13.52 26.62 9.23
CA ALA A 140 -13.60 25.41 10.06
C ALA A 140 -14.31 24.26 9.33
N LEU A 141 -15.42 24.56 8.62
CA LEU A 141 -16.17 23.59 7.84
C LEU A 141 -15.36 23.10 6.62
N ASP A 142 -14.71 24.00 5.90
CA ASP A 142 -13.83 23.67 4.79
C ASP A 142 -12.74 22.66 5.23
N LYS A 143 -12.09 22.92 6.37
CA LYS A 143 -11.12 22.00 6.95
C LYS A 143 -11.76 20.67 7.36
N LYS A 144 -12.94 20.70 8.01
CA LYS A 144 -13.65 19.50 8.46
C LYS A 144 -13.97 18.57 7.29
N TYR A 145 -14.56 19.09 6.21
CA TYR A 145 -15.00 18.28 5.08
C TYR A 145 -13.88 17.90 4.13
N ALA A 146 -12.80 18.69 4.06
CA ALA A 146 -11.62 18.35 3.26
C ALA A 146 -10.77 17.19 3.85
N SER A 147 -10.96 16.86 5.14
CA SER A 147 -10.17 15.80 5.81
C SER A 147 -10.98 14.91 6.75
N PHE A 148 -12.27 14.74 6.48
CA PHE A 148 -13.18 13.97 7.33
C PHE A 148 -12.77 12.50 7.47
N PHE A 149 -12.39 11.86 6.37
CA PHE A 149 -11.96 10.46 6.33
C PHE A 149 -10.51 10.27 6.73
N GLY A 150 -9.77 11.33 6.96
CA GLY A 150 -8.35 11.35 7.32
C GLY A 150 -7.59 12.45 6.59
N ASP A 151 -6.39 12.76 7.06
CA ASP A 151 -5.54 13.81 6.48
C ASP A 151 -4.75 13.36 5.24
N GLY A 152 -4.96 12.13 4.77
CA GLY A 152 -4.27 11.55 3.62
C GLY A 152 -2.81 11.21 3.88
N LYS A 153 -2.36 11.25 5.14
CA LYS A 153 -0.99 10.91 5.53
C LYS A 153 -1.01 9.78 6.54
N TRP A 154 -0.55 8.63 6.10
CA TRP A 154 -0.36 7.50 7.01
C TRP A 154 0.82 7.78 7.94
N LYS A 155 0.60 7.69 9.25
CA LYS A 155 1.57 8.09 10.28
C LYS A 155 2.39 6.91 10.80
N THR A 156 1.90 5.71 10.60
CA THR A 156 2.59 4.48 11.00
C THR A 156 3.70 4.17 10.00
N SER A 157 4.84 3.68 10.49
CA SER A 157 5.90 3.18 9.61
C SER A 157 5.49 1.85 8.99
N ILE A 158 5.80 1.61 7.70
CA ILE A 158 5.59 0.30 7.06
C ILE A 158 6.33 -0.81 7.81
N TYR A 159 7.48 -0.49 8.41
CA TYR A 159 8.29 -1.43 9.19
C TYR A 159 7.62 -1.80 10.51
N ASP A 160 7.03 -0.84 11.20
CA ASP A 160 6.30 -1.09 12.45
C ASP A 160 5.03 -1.88 12.18
N PHE A 161 4.29 -1.52 11.13
CA PHE A 161 3.12 -2.27 10.68
C PHE A 161 3.45 -3.73 10.33
N TYR A 162 4.56 -3.94 9.62
CA TYR A 162 5.00 -5.30 9.28
C TYR A 162 5.40 -6.09 10.52
N ARG A 163 6.11 -5.48 11.49
CA ARG A 163 6.44 -6.14 12.76
C ARG A 163 5.20 -6.53 13.56
N GLU A 164 4.18 -5.67 13.59
CA GLU A 164 2.89 -6.01 14.22
C GLU A 164 2.25 -7.23 13.55
N PHE A 165 2.24 -7.28 12.21
CA PHE A 165 1.78 -8.46 11.47
C PHE A 165 2.56 -9.72 11.89
N LEU A 166 3.89 -9.66 11.95
CA LEU A 166 4.72 -10.81 12.35
C LEU A 166 4.42 -11.26 13.79
N GLN A 167 4.16 -10.32 14.69
CA GLN A 167 3.74 -10.63 16.07
C GLN A 167 2.38 -11.35 16.09
N VAL A 168 1.44 -10.93 15.26
CA VAL A 168 0.13 -11.60 15.10
C VAL A 168 0.33 -13.02 14.58
N GLN A 169 1.21 -13.24 13.61
CA GLN A 169 1.53 -14.58 13.08
C GLN A 169 2.18 -15.47 14.17
N ALA A 170 3.08 -14.91 14.97
CA ALA A 170 3.69 -15.65 16.09
C ALA A 170 2.65 -16.11 17.11
N VAL A 171 1.68 -15.25 17.47
CA VAL A 171 0.56 -15.62 18.36
C VAL A 171 -0.32 -16.72 17.74
N ALA A 172 -0.44 -16.73 16.41
CA ALA A 172 -1.15 -17.78 15.66
C ALA A 172 -0.33 -19.09 15.51
N GLY A 173 0.86 -19.17 16.09
CA GLY A 173 1.73 -20.35 16.04
C GLY A 173 2.64 -20.41 14.80
N LYS A 174 2.73 -19.34 14.01
CA LYS A 174 3.62 -19.20 12.86
C LYS A 174 4.82 -18.31 13.23
N GLU A 175 5.70 -18.81 14.08
CA GLU A 175 6.86 -18.05 14.54
C GLU A 175 7.89 -17.89 13.43
N VAL A 176 8.33 -16.65 13.24
CA VAL A 176 9.42 -16.24 12.35
C VAL A 176 10.31 -15.23 13.08
N ASP A 177 11.45 -14.91 12.51
CA ASP A 177 12.27 -13.83 13.04
C ASP A 177 11.64 -12.49 12.73
N ILE A 178 11.68 -11.59 13.72
CA ILE A 178 11.17 -10.23 13.54
C ILE A 178 12.34 -9.32 13.19
N PRO A 179 12.44 -8.85 11.92
CA PRO A 179 13.58 -8.07 11.48
C PRO A 179 13.55 -6.65 12.07
N GLU A 180 14.70 -6.16 12.52
CA GLU A 180 14.88 -4.76 12.95
C GLU A 180 15.39 -3.89 11.81
N THR A 181 16.49 -4.28 11.19
CA THR A 181 17.21 -3.51 10.16
C THR A 181 17.69 -4.33 8.97
N SER A 182 17.63 -5.66 9.05
CA SER A 182 18.05 -6.57 7.98
C SER A 182 16.89 -7.46 7.56
N PHE A 183 16.58 -7.48 6.27
CA PHE A 183 15.39 -8.09 5.70
C PHE A 183 15.75 -9.13 4.66
N ASP A 184 15.05 -10.26 4.65
CA ASP A 184 15.12 -11.23 3.55
C ASP A 184 14.19 -10.84 2.39
N VAL A 185 14.20 -11.60 1.30
CA VAL A 185 13.39 -11.30 0.10
C VAL A 185 11.89 -11.30 0.39
N TYR A 186 11.40 -12.12 1.31
CA TYR A 186 9.98 -12.18 1.66
C TYR A 186 9.56 -11.03 2.56
N ASP A 187 10.45 -10.58 3.46
CA ASP A 187 10.24 -9.35 4.22
C ASP A 187 10.12 -8.14 3.29
N LEU A 188 11.04 -8.03 2.32
CA LEU A 188 11.03 -6.96 1.33
C LEU A 188 9.77 -6.99 0.46
N ALA A 189 9.33 -8.19 0.05
CA ALA A 189 8.08 -8.37 -0.70
C ALA A 189 6.87 -7.91 0.12
N ALA A 190 6.81 -8.29 1.40
CA ALA A 190 5.75 -7.87 2.31
C ALA A 190 5.72 -6.34 2.51
N LEU A 191 6.90 -5.73 2.74
CA LEU A 191 7.03 -4.28 2.88
C LEU A 191 6.58 -3.54 1.62
N ALA A 192 6.97 -4.01 0.43
CA ALA A 192 6.54 -3.43 -0.84
C ALA A 192 5.00 -3.55 -1.02
N TYR A 193 4.42 -4.71 -0.68
CA TYR A 193 2.98 -4.91 -0.70
C TYR A 193 2.25 -3.95 0.27
N ILE A 194 2.73 -3.83 1.52
CA ILE A 194 2.16 -2.89 2.51
C ILE A 194 2.24 -1.46 2.01
N TYR A 195 3.37 -1.05 1.45
CA TYR A 195 3.54 0.28 0.86
C TYR A 195 2.47 0.55 -0.21
N LYS A 196 2.37 -0.32 -1.20
CA LYS A 196 1.39 -0.23 -2.29
C LYS A 196 -0.05 -0.27 -1.80
N ARG A 197 -0.37 -1.19 -0.89
CA ARG A 197 -1.74 -1.41 -0.40
C ARG A 197 -2.24 -0.32 0.53
N ILE A 198 -1.36 0.23 1.37
CA ILE A 198 -1.76 1.13 2.46
C ILE A 198 -1.33 2.57 2.19
N LYS A 199 -0.07 2.79 1.83
CA LYS A 199 0.57 4.11 1.92
C LYS A 199 0.60 4.89 0.60
N GLU A 200 0.73 4.24 -0.53
CA GLU A 200 0.95 4.90 -1.81
C GLU A 200 -0.19 5.87 -2.16
N THR A 201 0.16 7.11 -2.54
CA THR A 201 -0.82 8.12 -2.98
C THR A 201 -0.62 8.55 -4.43
N ASP A 202 0.55 8.25 -5.00
CA ASP A 202 0.89 8.57 -6.39
C ASP A 202 1.46 7.30 -7.05
N PRO A 203 0.57 6.47 -7.65
CA PRO A 203 0.97 5.20 -8.20
C PRO A 203 1.90 5.37 -9.42
N VAL A 204 3.12 4.89 -9.29
CA VAL A 204 4.09 4.86 -10.38
C VAL A 204 4.15 3.46 -10.97
N ARG A 205 3.97 3.35 -12.28
CA ARG A 205 4.13 2.09 -12.99
C ARG A 205 5.61 1.86 -13.30
N GLU A 206 6.25 0.98 -12.55
CA GLU A 206 7.69 0.73 -12.66
C GLU A 206 8.10 -0.10 -13.88
N ALA A 207 7.24 -1.00 -14.33
CA ALA A 207 7.50 -1.84 -15.48
C ALA A 207 6.23 -2.23 -16.22
N SER A 208 6.32 -2.38 -17.56
CA SER A 208 5.25 -2.96 -18.38
C SER A 208 5.33 -4.47 -18.45
N HIS A 209 6.54 -5.02 -18.35
CA HIS A 209 6.83 -6.45 -18.42
C HIS A 209 7.97 -6.77 -17.46
N VAL A 210 7.86 -7.91 -16.79
CA VAL A 210 8.90 -8.47 -15.93
C VAL A 210 9.17 -9.89 -16.39
N VAL A 211 10.45 -10.20 -16.60
CA VAL A 211 10.92 -11.56 -16.89
C VAL A 211 11.80 -11.99 -15.73
N ILE A 212 11.48 -13.11 -15.12
CA ILE A 212 12.19 -13.64 -13.95
C ILE A 212 12.93 -14.90 -14.38
N ASP A 213 14.25 -14.84 -14.29
CA ASP A 213 15.11 -16.00 -14.43
C ASP A 213 15.19 -16.76 -13.11
N GLU A 214 15.40 -18.08 -13.16
CA GLU A 214 15.43 -18.98 -12.00
C GLU A 214 14.20 -18.82 -11.08
N ALA A 215 13.02 -18.70 -11.71
CA ALA A 215 11.76 -18.45 -11.02
C ALA A 215 11.44 -19.48 -9.91
N GLN A 216 11.97 -20.71 -10.01
CA GLN A 216 11.78 -21.76 -9.01
C GLN A 216 12.49 -21.48 -7.67
N ASP A 217 13.41 -20.52 -7.62
CA ASP A 217 14.17 -20.20 -6.40
C ASP A 217 13.37 -19.36 -5.39
N PHE A 218 12.21 -18.83 -5.82
CA PHE A 218 11.37 -17.99 -4.98
C PHE A 218 10.03 -18.66 -4.66
N GLY A 219 9.54 -18.41 -3.43
CA GLY A 219 8.23 -18.85 -3.00
C GLY A 219 7.08 -18.01 -3.58
N MET A 220 5.87 -18.53 -3.55
CA MET A 220 4.67 -17.89 -4.11
C MET A 220 4.36 -16.51 -3.51
N MET A 221 4.76 -16.27 -2.26
CA MET A 221 4.61 -14.97 -1.58
C MET A 221 5.23 -13.84 -2.41
N ALA A 222 6.48 -14.01 -2.88
CA ALA A 222 7.18 -12.99 -3.67
C ALA A 222 6.42 -12.67 -4.97
N TYR A 223 5.90 -13.69 -5.66
CA TYR A 223 5.13 -13.50 -6.89
C TYR A 223 3.79 -12.84 -6.67
N CYS A 224 3.08 -13.20 -5.61
CA CYS A 224 1.81 -12.55 -5.27
C CYS A 224 2.02 -11.07 -4.96
N CYS A 225 3.04 -10.73 -4.17
CA CYS A 225 3.40 -9.35 -3.89
C CYS A 225 3.83 -8.59 -5.16
N LEU A 226 4.66 -9.21 -5.99
CA LEU A 226 5.13 -8.60 -7.22
C LEU A 226 3.97 -8.31 -8.19
N HIS A 227 3.07 -9.28 -8.37
CA HIS A 227 1.88 -9.12 -9.21
C HIS A 227 0.98 -7.97 -8.74
N TYR A 228 0.86 -7.78 -7.43
CA TYR A 228 0.09 -6.66 -6.88
C TYR A 228 0.79 -5.31 -7.06
N CYS A 229 2.12 -5.29 -6.98
CA CYS A 229 2.91 -4.05 -7.00
C CYS A 229 3.16 -3.48 -8.41
N LEU A 230 2.99 -4.27 -9.47
CA LEU A 230 3.27 -3.90 -10.87
C LEU A 230 2.02 -3.78 -11.71
#